data_fa7355c76110916cb0fc0ae12287ea94
#
_entry.id   fa7355c76110916cb0fc0ae12287ea94
#
_cell.length_a   1.000
_cell.length_b   1.000
_cell.length_c   1.000
_cell.angle_alpha   90.00
_cell.angle_beta   90.00
_cell.angle_gamma   90.00
#
_symmetry.space_group_name_H-M   'P 1'
#
loop_
_entity.id
_entity.type
_entity.pdbx_description
1 polymer ?
#
loop_
_entity_poly.entity_id
_entity_poly.type
_entity_poly.pdbx_seq_one_letter_code
_entity_poly.pdbx_strand_id
1 'polypeptide(L)'
;IFNTKNVDPMTQPLFLGKDLGVQRYDVVKYPIFKELDSKQMMNFWRPEEIELKKDRGDFKEMSDNEKFIFTSNLKYQTMLDSVICRGVPTLLEFVTNTELEACLMTWQFFEKIHSQSYSYIIQNVFADSSEIFGGIYEDKEIMKRANAAIADYNDLMGMACNTTKPSELKKQIYMTVVSINILEAIRFYVSFVCSFAFAKNKKMVGNADIIKLIKRDEALHLANTQQILKILHTEESEGFVNTAKQCQS
;
A
#
# COMPACT_ATOMS: atom_id res chain seq x y z
N ILE A 1 12.75 -10.02 -17.45
CA ILE A 1 12.99 -10.20 -16.00
C ILE A 1 14.42 -9.87 -15.61
N PHE A 2 15.42 -10.39 -16.28
CA PHE A 2 16.83 -10.09 -16.00
C PHE A 2 17.59 -9.78 -17.28
N ASN A 3 18.26 -8.62 -17.32
CA ASN A 3 19.07 -8.22 -18.47
C ASN A 3 20.53 -8.66 -18.28
N THR A 4 21.01 -9.51 -19.18
CA THR A 4 22.41 -9.98 -19.18
C THR A 4 23.36 -8.99 -19.88
N LYS A 5 22.83 -7.91 -20.47
CA LYS A 5 23.63 -6.84 -21.10
C LYS A 5 23.84 -5.70 -20.10
N ASN A 6 24.98 -5.05 -20.19
CA ASN A 6 25.23 -3.84 -19.38
C ASN A 6 24.30 -2.71 -19.84
N VAL A 7 23.50 -2.22 -18.92
CA VAL A 7 22.60 -1.07 -19.10
C VAL A 7 23.01 0.01 -18.13
N ASP A 8 23.18 1.23 -18.62
CA ASP A 8 23.48 2.38 -17.77
C ASP A 8 22.23 2.78 -16.98
N PRO A 9 22.22 2.65 -15.62
CA PRO A 9 21.09 2.99 -14.79
C PRO A 9 20.65 4.45 -14.91
N MET A 10 21.58 5.37 -15.20
CA MET A 10 21.29 6.80 -15.35
C MET A 10 20.41 7.11 -16.55
N THR A 11 20.34 6.23 -17.53
CA THR A 11 19.52 6.41 -18.74
C THR A 11 18.12 5.84 -18.60
N GLN A 12 17.86 5.02 -17.57
CA GLN A 12 16.59 4.33 -17.44
C GLN A 12 15.49 5.22 -16.84
N PRO A 13 14.26 5.19 -17.40
CA PRO A 13 13.08 5.80 -16.79
C PRO A 13 12.63 5.00 -15.55
N LEU A 14 11.65 5.50 -14.80
CA LEU A 14 11.05 4.74 -13.70
C LEU A 14 10.44 3.43 -14.19
N PHE A 15 9.68 3.48 -15.28
CA PHE A 15 8.94 2.34 -15.84
C PHE A 15 9.20 2.19 -17.34
N LEU A 16 9.07 0.97 -17.83
CA LEU A 16 9.06 0.63 -19.27
C LEU A 16 10.35 0.99 -20.04
N GLY A 17 11.46 1.08 -19.34
CA GLY A 17 12.79 1.14 -19.96
C GLY A 17 13.30 -0.25 -20.33
N LYS A 18 14.62 -0.46 -20.25
CA LYS A 18 15.23 -1.76 -20.42
C LYS A 18 15.18 -2.54 -19.11
N ASP A 19 14.96 -3.84 -19.20
CA ASP A 19 15.00 -4.72 -18.02
C ASP A 19 16.25 -4.47 -17.17
N LEU A 20 16.08 -4.56 -15.86
CA LEU A 20 17.16 -4.43 -14.90
C LEU A 20 18.09 -5.65 -14.97
N GLY A 21 19.38 -5.39 -14.81
CA GLY A 21 20.42 -6.42 -14.67
C GLY A 21 20.96 -6.46 -13.25
N VAL A 22 22.29 -6.30 -13.10
CA VAL A 22 22.90 -6.18 -11.78
C VAL A 22 22.39 -4.94 -11.06
N GLN A 23 21.91 -5.12 -9.83
CA GLN A 23 21.43 -4.01 -9.01
C GLN A 23 22.58 -3.10 -8.60
N ARG A 24 22.60 -1.87 -9.09
CA ARG A 24 23.64 -0.88 -8.93
C ARG A 24 23.22 0.21 -7.96
N TYR A 25 23.45 0.00 -6.66
CA TYR A 25 23.14 0.99 -5.61
C TYR A 25 24.20 2.08 -5.45
N ASP A 26 25.31 1.97 -6.15
CA ASP A 26 26.37 2.97 -6.25
C ASP A 26 26.06 4.09 -7.25
N VAL A 27 25.14 3.84 -8.19
CA VAL A 27 24.69 4.81 -9.21
C VAL A 27 23.25 5.16 -8.93
N VAL A 28 22.96 6.44 -8.70
CA VAL A 28 21.65 6.91 -8.23
C VAL A 28 21.11 8.00 -9.15
N LYS A 29 20.04 7.70 -9.88
CA LYS A 29 19.33 8.66 -10.74
C LYS A 29 18.28 9.44 -9.98
N TYR A 30 17.53 8.76 -9.10
CA TYR A 30 16.44 9.34 -8.33
C TYR A 30 16.70 9.23 -6.82
N PRO A 31 17.52 10.14 -6.24
CA PRO A 31 17.91 10.09 -4.82
C PRO A 31 16.75 10.03 -3.85
N ILE A 32 15.59 10.58 -4.25
CA ILE A 32 14.39 10.60 -3.41
C ILE A 32 13.90 9.19 -3.05
N PHE A 33 13.95 8.22 -3.98
CA PHE A 33 13.52 6.85 -3.66
C PHE A 33 14.50 6.14 -2.74
N LYS A 34 15.81 6.38 -2.89
CA LYS A 34 16.81 5.88 -1.94
C LYS A 34 16.59 6.45 -0.53
N GLU A 35 16.23 7.74 -0.44
CA GLU A 35 15.93 8.38 0.85
C GLU A 35 14.66 7.81 1.47
N LEU A 36 13.59 7.63 0.69
CA LEU A 36 12.32 7.06 1.15
C LEU A 36 12.48 5.59 1.57
N ASP A 37 13.22 4.79 0.81
CA ASP A 37 13.59 3.43 1.18
C ASP A 37 14.30 3.38 2.54
N SER A 38 15.34 4.19 2.73
CA SER A 38 16.08 4.27 3.99
C SER A 38 15.18 4.70 5.16
N LYS A 39 14.27 5.64 4.95
CA LYS A 39 13.30 6.07 5.98
C LYS A 39 12.33 4.96 6.36
N GLN A 40 11.84 4.21 5.38
CA GLN A 40 11.00 3.04 5.64
C GLN A 40 11.76 2.03 6.52
N MET A 41 12.97 1.64 6.12
CA MET A 41 13.78 0.68 6.87
C MET A 41 14.08 1.13 8.31
N MET A 42 14.33 2.41 8.55
CA MET A 42 14.53 2.95 9.91
C MET A 42 13.29 2.86 10.78
N ASN A 43 12.12 2.76 10.19
CA ASN A 43 10.84 2.68 10.89
C ASN A 43 10.41 1.25 11.24
N PHE A 44 11.27 0.25 11.08
CA PHE A 44 10.93 -1.15 11.34
C PHE A 44 10.34 -1.37 12.74
N TRP A 45 9.29 -2.15 12.81
CA TRP A 45 8.58 -2.54 14.03
C TRP A 45 7.84 -3.86 13.84
N ARG A 46 7.35 -4.45 14.93
CA ARG A 46 6.57 -5.69 14.90
C ARG A 46 5.31 -5.52 15.75
N PRO A 47 4.17 -6.09 15.33
CA PRO A 47 2.90 -5.96 16.06
C PRO A 47 2.99 -6.50 17.51
N GLU A 48 3.82 -7.51 17.76
CA GLU A 48 3.99 -8.13 19.09
C GLU A 48 4.67 -7.19 20.11
N GLU A 49 5.21 -6.07 19.69
CA GLU A 49 5.76 -5.04 20.58
C GLU A 49 4.67 -4.28 21.35
N ILE A 50 3.41 -4.40 20.90
CA ILE A 50 2.24 -3.75 21.51
C ILE A 50 1.37 -4.79 22.21
N GLU A 51 1.12 -4.61 23.52
CA GLU A 51 0.25 -5.49 24.29
C GLU A 51 -1.23 -5.15 24.07
N LEU A 52 -2.06 -6.17 23.79
CA LEU A 52 -3.49 -6.02 23.54
C LEU A 52 -4.40 -6.61 24.63
N LYS A 53 -3.83 -7.00 25.77
CA LYS A 53 -4.60 -7.62 26.86
C LYS A 53 -5.70 -6.69 27.39
N LYS A 54 -5.37 -5.39 27.53
CA LYS A 54 -6.36 -4.39 27.93
C LYS A 54 -7.46 -4.25 26.90
N ASP A 55 -7.11 -4.22 25.63
CA ASP A 55 -8.07 -4.07 24.50
C ASP A 55 -9.09 -5.20 24.49
N ARG A 56 -8.68 -6.44 24.79
CA ARG A 56 -9.60 -7.57 24.95
C ARG A 56 -10.61 -7.35 26.07
N GLY A 57 -10.18 -6.73 27.17
CA GLY A 57 -11.07 -6.34 28.28
C GLY A 57 -12.02 -5.23 27.87
N ASP A 58 -11.48 -4.16 27.28
CA ASP A 58 -12.25 -3.01 26.80
C ASP A 58 -13.35 -3.46 25.81
N PHE A 59 -13.01 -4.34 24.86
CA PHE A 59 -13.95 -4.83 23.86
C PHE A 59 -15.14 -5.57 24.46
N LYS A 60 -14.94 -6.35 25.53
CA LYS A 60 -16.03 -7.06 26.23
C LYS A 60 -17.02 -6.10 26.85
N GLU A 61 -16.52 -4.99 27.40
CA GLU A 61 -17.31 -3.97 28.10
C GLU A 61 -17.96 -2.91 27.18
N MET A 62 -17.58 -2.90 25.89
CA MET A 62 -18.17 -2.00 24.90
C MET A 62 -19.66 -2.28 24.71
N SER A 63 -20.44 -1.22 24.43
CA SER A 63 -21.80 -1.34 23.91
C SER A 63 -21.83 -2.02 22.54
N ASP A 64 -22.98 -2.56 22.16
CA ASP A 64 -23.15 -3.25 20.86
C ASP A 64 -22.82 -2.33 19.68
N ASN A 65 -23.17 -1.04 19.76
CA ASN A 65 -22.83 -0.05 18.75
C ASN A 65 -21.31 0.17 18.64
N GLU A 66 -20.63 0.28 19.77
CA GLU A 66 -19.17 0.44 19.77
C GLU A 66 -18.47 -0.80 19.20
N LYS A 67 -18.92 -2.00 19.60
CA LYS A 67 -18.44 -3.28 19.04
C LYS A 67 -18.63 -3.33 17.53
N PHE A 68 -19.82 -2.96 17.06
CA PHE A 68 -20.13 -2.94 15.64
C PHE A 68 -19.21 -1.98 14.88
N ILE A 69 -19.05 -0.74 15.36
CA ILE A 69 -18.18 0.27 14.72
C ILE A 69 -16.72 -0.21 14.70
N PHE A 70 -16.21 -0.68 15.82
CA PHE A 70 -14.83 -1.16 15.93
C PHE A 70 -14.58 -2.34 14.99
N THR A 71 -15.45 -3.35 15.02
CA THR A 71 -15.32 -4.57 14.22
C THR A 71 -15.42 -4.25 12.72
N SER A 72 -16.39 -3.42 12.31
CA SER A 72 -16.57 -3.04 10.90
C SER A 72 -15.35 -2.24 10.38
N ASN A 73 -14.83 -1.31 11.19
CA ASN A 73 -13.64 -0.57 10.85
C ASN A 73 -12.40 -1.47 10.69
N LEU A 74 -12.21 -2.42 11.61
CA LEU A 74 -11.11 -3.36 11.57
C LEU A 74 -11.19 -4.32 10.37
N LYS A 75 -12.39 -4.83 10.06
CA LYS A 75 -12.65 -5.62 8.84
C LYS A 75 -12.28 -4.84 7.57
N TYR A 76 -12.67 -3.57 7.50
CA TYR A 76 -12.35 -2.69 6.38
C TYR A 76 -10.84 -2.49 6.22
N GLN A 77 -10.12 -2.17 7.28
CA GLN A 77 -8.66 -2.02 7.29
C GLN A 77 -7.98 -3.31 6.83
N THR A 78 -8.35 -4.45 7.43
CA THR A 78 -7.79 -5.77 7.09
C THR A 78 -7.94 -6.09 5.60
N MET A 79 -9.10 -5.79 5.03
CA MET A 79 -9.33 -6.05 3.59
C MET A 79 -8.48 -5.15 2.70
N LEU A 80 -8.42 -3.85 2.98
CA LEU A 80 -7.69 -2.90 2.13
C LEU A 80 -6.18 -3.15 2.17
N ASP A 81 -5.60 -3.37 3.34
CA ASP A 81 -4.17 -3.72 3.46
C ASP A 81 -3.84 -5.05 2.76
N SER A 82 -4.75 -6.02 2.81
CA SER A 82 -4.58 -7.27 2.08
C SER A 82 -4.59 -7.07 0.56
N VAL A 83 -5.36 -6.10 0.07
CA VAL A 83 -5.42 -5.72 -1.35
C VAL A 83 -4.13 -5.02 -1.75
N ILE A 84 -3.68 -4.02 -1.00
CA ILE A 84 -2.50 -3.23 -1.36
C ILE A 84 -1.21 -4.03 -1.24
N CYS A 85 -1.08 -4.89 -0.25
CA CYS A 85 0.06 -5.80 -0.09
C CYS A 85 0.28 -6.69 -1.33
N ARG A 86 -0.79 -7.03 -2.05
CA ARG A 86 -0.73 -7.75 -3.33
C ARG A 86 -0.71 -6.82 -4.55
N GLY A 87 -1.14 -5.58 -4.39
CA GLY A 87 -1.19 -4.58 -5.45
C GLY A 87 0.17 -3.96 -5.77
N VAL A 88 0.93 -3.58 -4.76
CA VAL A 88 2.26 -2.95 -4.94
C VAL A 88 3.20 -3.80 -5.81
N PRO A 89 3.30 -5.13 -5.64
CA PRO A 89 4.15 -5.97 -6.50
C PRO A 89 3.79 -5.93 -7.98
N THR A 90 2.55 -5.60 -8.35
CA THR A 90 2.16 -5.52 -9.77
C THR A 90 2.91 -4.42 -10.51
N LEU A 91 3.34 -3.37 -9.80
CA LEU A 91 4.17 -2.30 -10.37
C LEU A 91 5.61 -2.77 -10.63
N LEU A 92 6.13 -3.70 -9.82
CA LEU A 92 7.52 -4.18 -9.93
C LEU A 92 7.84 -4.80 -11.30
N GLU A 93 6.84 -5.42 -11.94
CA GLU A 93 6.98 -6.02 -13.27
C GLU A 93 7.36 -4.99 -14.36
N PHE A 94 7.07 -3.72 -14.12
CA PHE A 94 7.27 -2.64 -15.09
C PHE A 94 8.37 -1.66 -14.70
N VAL A 95 8.92 -1.80 -13.47
CA VAL A 95 9.98 -0.93 -12.97
C VAL A 95 11.29 -1.19 -13.70
N THR A 96 11.95 -0.11 -14.10
CA THR A 96 13.24 -0.16 -14.80
C THR A 96 14.29 0.76 -14.15
N ASN A 97 14.03 1.20 -12.92
CA ASN A 97 14.92 2.00 -12.11
C ASN A 97 15.21 1.30 -10.78
N THR A 98 16.48 1.13 -10.42
CA THR A 98 16.93 0.34 -9.26
C THR A 98 16.51 0.95 -7.93
N GLU A 99 16.50 2.27 -7.80
CA GLU A 99 16.11 2.95 -6.56
C GLU A 99 14.60 2.80 -6.29
N LEU A 100 13.79 2.89 -7.34
CA LEU A 100 12.35 2.66 -7.23
C LEU A 100 12.05 1.20 -6.93
N GLU A 101 12.74 0.25 -7.59
CA GLU A 101 12.61 -1.18 -7.30
C GLU A 101 12.84 -1.47 -5.81
N ALA A 102 13.96 -1.02 -5.26
CA ALA A 102 14.29 -1.19 -3.83
C ALA A 102 13.21 -0.58 -2.93
N CYS A 103 12.80 0.64 -3.23
CA CYS A 103 11.78 1.36 -2.45
C CYS A 103 10.43 0.62 -2.44
N LEU A 104 9.99 0.05 -3.57
CA LEU A 104 8.74 -0.72 -3.66
C LEU A 104 8.84 -2.07 -2.94
N MET A 105 10.00 -2.74 -2.97
CA MET A 105 10.24 -3.98 -2.22
C MET A 105 10.12 -3.74 -0.71
N THR A 106 10.73 -2.67 -0.21
CA THR A 106 10.63 -2.27 1.19
C THR A 106 9.21 -1.88 1.55
N TRP A 107 8.52 -1.13 0.70
CA TRP A 107 7.10 -0.81 0.88
C TRP A 107 6.26 -2.07 1.03
N GLN A 108 6.36 -3.01 0.09
CA GLN A 108 5.63 -4.29 0.17
C GLN A 108 5.91 -5.05 1.47
N PHE A 109 7.14 -5.00 1.98
CA PHE A 109 7.50 -5.60 3.26
C PHE A 109 6.71 -4.96 4.42
N PHE A 110 6.52 -3.64 4.43
CA PHE A 110 5.72 -2.95 5.45
C PHE A 110 4.22 -3.27 5.32
N GLU A 111 3.68 -3.36 4.10
CA GLU A 111 2.30 -3.82 3.89
C GLU A 111 2.04 -5.22 4.47
N LYS A 112 3.04 -6.10 4.39
CA LYS A 112 2.98 -7.39 5.08
C LYS A 112 2.90 -7.22 6.59
N ILE A 113 3.68 -6.31 7.19
CA ILE A 113 3.64 -6.03 8.64
C ILE A 113 2.25 -5.50 9.02
N HIS A 114 1.67 -4.59 8.23
CA HIS A 114 0.32 -4.07 8.44
C HIS A 114 -0.71 -5.21 8.44
N SER A 115 -0.71 -6.06 7.42
CA SER A 115 -1.60 -7.23 7.34
C SER A 115 -1.43 -8.19 8.53
N GLN A 116 -0.21 -8.42 8.98
CA GLN A 116 0.07 -9.22 10.18
C GLN A 116 -0.46 -8.54 11.44
N SER A 117 -0.41 -7.22 11.50
CA SER A 117 -0.89 -6.44 12.64
C SER A 117 -2.39 -6.54 12.83
N TYR A 118 -3.17 -6.49 11.74
CA TYR A 118 -4.62 -6.72 11.83
C TYR A 118 -4.93 -8.14 12.28
N SER A 119 -4.21 -9.13 11.78
CA SER A 119 -4.36 -10.50 12.23
C SER A 119 -4.03 -10.64 13.72
N TYR A 120 -2.99 -9.97 14.18
CA TYR A 120 -2.59 -9.94 15.60
C TYR A 120 -3.67 -9.28 16.46
N ILE A 121 -4.24 -8.15 16.04
CA ILE A 121 -5.35 -7.48 16.74
C ILE A 121 -6.55 -8.43 16.80
N ILE A 122 -6.97 -9.03 15.70
CA ILE A 122 -8.13 -9.92 15.65
C ILE A 122 -7.95 -11.12 16.60
N GLN A 123 -6.81 -11.78 16.56
CA GLN A 123 -6.52 -12.94 17.42
C GLN A 123 -6.50 -12.60 18.91
N ASN A 124 -6.08 -11.40 19.29
CA ASN A 124 -5.96 -11.00 20.68
C ASN A 124 -7.23 -10.38 21.27
N VAL A 125 -8.08 -9.76 20.43
CA VAL A 125 -9.28 -9.04 20.89
C VAL A 125 -10.51 -9.93 20.85
N PHE A 126 -10.71 -10.70 19.78
CA PHE A 126 -11.92 -11.50 19.57
C PHE A 126 -11.80 -12.93 20.12
N ALA A 127 -12.95 -13.52 20.41
CA ALA A 127 -13.02 -14.92 20.86
C ALA A 127 -12.84 -15.91 19.71
N ASP A 128 -13.38 -15.59 18.54
CA ASP A 128 -13.25 -16.35 17.31
C ASP A 128 -12.77 -15.44 16.17
N SER A 129 -11.54 -15.62 15.77
CA SER A 129 -10.94 -14.89 14.67
C SER A 129 -11.51 -15.31 13.31
N SER A 130 -11.94 -16.56 13.15
CA SER A 130 -12.46 -17.09 11.90
C SER A 130 -13.78 -16.43 11.50
N GLU A 131 -14.63 -16.13 12.49
CA GLU A 131 -15.88 -15.40 12.30
C GLU A 131 -15.62 -13.98 11.75
N ILE A 132 -14.59 -13.31 12.30
CA ILE A 132 -14.23 -11.96 11.86
C ILE A 132 -13.70 -11.98 10.43
N PHE A 133 -12.78 -12.89 10.10
CA PHE A 133 -12.22 -13.01 8.76
C PHE A 133 -13.29 -13.42 7.73
N GLY A 134 -14.15 -14.40 8.06
CA GLY A 134 -15.26 -14.81 7.18
C GLY A 134 -16.22 -13.66 6.90
N GLY A 135 -16.61 -12.93 7.94
CA GLY A 135 -17.53 -11.80 7.82
C GLY A 135 -16.99 -10.60 7.04
N ILE A 136 -15.70 -10.56 6.67
CA ILE A 136 -15.18 -9.53 5.73
C ILE A 136 -15.79 -9.72 4.35
N TYR A 137 -15.84 -10.96 3.85
CA TYR A 137 -16.35 -11.28 2.51
C TYR A 137 -17.87 -11.16 2.39
N GLU A 138 -18.58 -11.19 3.51
CA GLU A 138 -20.03 -11.02 3.58
C GLU A 138 -20.46 -9.54 3.54
N ASP A 139 -19.55 -8.61 3.88
CA ASP A 139 -19.83 -7.18 3.89
C ASP A 139 -19.75 -6.60 2.47
N LYS A 140 -20.94 -6.33 1.89
CA LYS A 140 -21.05 -5.81 0.51
C LYS A 140 -20.36 -4.46 0.31
N GLU A 141 -20.33 -3.60 1.32
CA GLU A 141 -19.71 -2.28 1.23
C GLU A 141 -18.19 -2.36 1.28
N ILE A 142 -17.63 -3.25 2.10
CA ILE A 142 -16.21 -3.54 2.13
C ILE A 142 -15.80 -4.14 0.77
N MET A 143 -16.50 -5.16 0.30
CA MET A 143 -16.20 -5.83 -0.96
C MET A 143 -16.31 -4.91 -2.18
N LYS A 144 -17.27 -4.00 -2.21
CA LYS A 144 -17.40 -2.99 -3.27
C LYS A 144 -16.17 -2.09 -3.35
N ARG A 145 -15.64 -1.65 -2.21
CA ARG A 145 -14.46 -0.79 -2.15
C ARG A 145 -13.17 -1.54 -2.49
N ALA A 146 -13.06 -2.78 -2.03
CA ALA A 146 -11.94 -3.65 -2.38
C ALA A 146 -11.91 -3.95 -3.89
N ASN A 147 -13.04 -4.31 -4.48
CA ASN A 147 -13.14 -4.63 -5.90
C ASN A 147 -12.75 -3.45 -6.81
N ALA A 148 -13.04 -2.21 -6.39
CA ALA A 148 -12.62 -1.03 -7.14
C ALA A 148 -11.09 -0.87 -7.20
N ALA A 149 -10.35 -1.23 -6.14
CA ALA A 149 -8.88 -1.22 -6.16
C ALA A 149 -8.31 -2.47 -6.87
N ILE A 150 -8.93 -3.63 -6.66
CA ILE A 150 -8.54 -4.90 -7.29
C ILE A 150 -8.63 -4.82 -8.82
N ALA A 151 -9.62 -4.09 -9.36
CA ALA A 151 -9.80 -3.95 -10.80
C ALA A 151 -8.55 -3.33 -11.45
N ASP A 152 -8.04 -2.23 -10.92
CA ASP A 152 -6.85 -1.56 -11.46
C ASP A 152 -5.61 -2.47 -11.46
N TYR A 153 -5.43 -3.28 -10.41
CA TYR A 153 -4.31 -4.23 -10.33
C TYR A 153 -4.46 -5.39 -11.31
N ASN A 154 -5.68 -5.94 -11.44
CA ASN A 154 -5.97 -7.01 -12.38
C ASN A 154 -5.80 -6.56 -13.83
N ASP A 155 -6.24 -5.34 -14.16
CA ASP A 155 -6.07 -4.75 -15.49
C ASP A 155 -4.58 -4.57 -15.80
N LEU A 156 -3.79 -4.06 -14.86
CA LEU A 156 -2.34 -3.93 -15.03
C LEU A 156 -1.66 -5.29 -15.25
N MET A 157 -1.97 -6.29 -14.44
CA MET A 157 -1.42 -7.64 -14.58
C MET A 157 -1.89 -8.33 -15.86
N GLY A 158 -3.13 -8.11 -16.27
CA GLY A 158 -3.66 -8.60 -17.56
C GLY A 158 -2.89 -8.03 -18.75
N MET A 159 -2.45 -6.78 -18.67
CA MET A 159 -1.62 -6.13 -19.70
C MET A 159 -0.18 -6.68 -19.74
N ALA A 160 0.39 -7.07 -18.60
CA ALA A 160 1.71 -7.68 -18.55
C ALA A 160 1.78 -9.00 -19.30
N CYS A 161 0.68 -9.76 -19.34
CA CYS A 161 0.58 -11.06 -20.01
C CYS A 161 0.23 -10.96 -21.51
N ASN A 162 -0.16 -9.79 -22.00
CA ASN A 162 -0.66 -9.58 -23.36
C ASN A 162 0.20 -8.56 -24.13
N THR A 163 0.17 -8.67 -25.45
CA THR A 163 0.82 -7.68 -26.35
C THR A 163 -0.03 -6.40 -26.38
N THR A 164 0.07 -5.60 -25.33
CA THR A 164 -0.69 -4.36 -25.19
C THR A 164 0.06 -3.19 -25.83
N LYS A 165 -0.66 -2.23 -26.37
CA LYS A 165 -0.04 -1.01 -26.91
C LYS A 165 0.68 -0.25 -25.77
N PRO A 166 1.89 0.25 -26.02
CA PRO A 166 2.66 0.97 -25.00
C PRO A 166 1.91 2.15 -24.34
N SER A 167 1.05 2.84 -25.10
CA SER A 167 0.24 3.95 -24.60
C SER A 167 -0.84 3.50 -23.59
N GLU A 168 -1.45 2.35 -23.82
CA GLU A 168 -2.46 1.77 -22.91
C GLU A 168 -1.81 1.29 -21.64
N LEU A 169 -0.65 0.65 -21.74
CA LEU A 169 0.13 0.21 -20.58
C LEU A 169 0.59 1.39 -19.72
N LYS A 170 1.11 2.47 -20.33
CA LYS A 170 1.45 3.71 -19.62
C LYS A 170 0.27 4.30 -18.88
N LYS A 171 -0.90 4.34 -19.53
CA LYS A 171 -2.13 4.81 -18.90
C LYS A 171 -2.49 3.95 -17.69
N GLN A 172 -2.42 2.63 -17.81
CA GLN A 172 -2.77 1.73 -16.70
C GLN A 172 -1.79 1.85 -15.53
N ILE A 173 -0.48 1.92 -15.78
CA ILE A 173 0.51 2.19 -14.72
C ILE A 173 0.18 3.48 -13.99
N TYR A 174 -0.08 4.57 -14.73
CA TYR A 174 -0.44 5.85 -14.13
C TYR A 174 -1.70 5.76 -13.27
N MET A 175 -2.77 5.16 -13.79
CA MET A 175 -4.03 4.98 -13.06
C MET A 175 -3.87 4.11 -11.82
N THR A 176 -3.08 3.05 -11.91
CA THR A 176 -2.77 2.19 -10.76
C THR A 176 -2.06 2.98 -9.66
N VAL A 177 -1.06 3.80 -9.99
CA VAL A 177 -0.36 4.66 -9.00
C VAL A 177 -1.32 5.68 -8.40
N VAL A 178 -2.23 6.27 -9.20
CA VAL A 178 -3.26 7.20 -8.70
C VAL A 178 -4.23 6.48 -7.74
N SER A 179 -4.68 5.28 -8.08
CA SER A 179 -5.56 4.48 -7.21
C SER A 179 -4.89 4.16 -5.88
N ILE A 180 -3.62 3.77 -5.89
CA ILE A 180 -2.84 3.56 -4.66
C ILE A 180 -2.74 4.87 -3.88
N ASN A 181 -2.40 5.98 -4.53
CA ASN A 181 -2.30 7.28 -3.87
C ASN A 181 -3.60 7.69 -3.16
N ILE A 182 -4.75 7.47 -3.79
CA ILE A 182 -6.07 7.75 -3.17
C ILE A 182 -6.32 6.82 -1.97
N LEU A 183 -5.91 5.57 -2.06
CA LEU A 183 -6.07 4.60 -0.98
C LEU A 183 -5.26 5.03 0.24
N GLU A 184 -3.99 5.33 0.05
CA GLU A 184 -3.03 5.76 1.08
C GLU A 184 -3.41 7.13 1.69
N ALA A 185 -3.79 8.09 0.85
CA ALA A 185 -4.06 9.46 1.30
C ALA A 185 -5.42 9.64 1.98
N ILE A 186 -6.45 8.91 1.54
CA ILE A 186 -7.84 9.19 1.92
C ILE A 186 -8.47 8.01 2.64
N ARG A 187 -8.48 6.83 2.01
CA ARG A 187 -9.28 5.70 2.49
C ARG A 187 -8.80 5.18 3.84
N PHE A 188 -7.48 5.06 4.03
CA PHE A 188 -6.90 4.63 5.29
C PHE A 188 -7.05 5.70 6.39
N TYR A 189 -6.76 6.95 6.09
CA TYR A 189 -6.81 8.00 7.10
C TYR A 189 -8.19 8.18 7.72
N VAL A 190 -9.26 8.03 6.96
CA VAL A 190 -10.63 8.05 7.49
C VAL A 190 -10.85 6.92 8.50
N SER A 191 -10.36 5.72 8.20
CA SER A 191 -10.48 4.57 9.11
C SER A 191 -9.61 4.71 10.36
N PHE A 192 -8.42 5.30 10.25
CA PHE A 192 -7.52 5.55 11.38
C PHE A 192 -8.14 6.51 12.41
N VAL A 193 -8.86 7.53 11.96
CA VAL A 193 -9.59 8.44 12.85
C VAL A 193 -10.58 7.70 13.74
N CYS A 194 -11.25 6.66 13.23
CA CYS A 194 -12.14 5.82 14.02
C CYS A 194 -11.37 5.12 15.17
N SER A 195 -10.21 4.52 14.88
CA SER A 195 -9.37 3.89 15.91
C SER A 195 -8.88 4.88 16.97
N PHE A 196 -8.48 6.08 16.56
CA PHE A 196 -8.05 7.12 17.50
C PHE A 196 -9.20 7.70 18.33
N ALA A 197 -10.44 7.69 17.81
CA ALA A 197 -11.61 8.11 18.58
C ALA A 197 -11.88 7.18 19.78
N PHE A 198 -11.69 5.87 19.60
CA PHE A 198 -11.74 4.92 20.72
C PHE A 198 -10.67 5.21 21.78
N ALA A 199 -9.42 5.43 21.34
CA ALA A 199 -8.31 5.70 22.26
C ALA A 199 -8.50 7.02 23.02
N LYS A 200 -9.08 8.05 22.40
CA LYS A 200 -9.45 9.31 23.09
C LYS A 200 -10.40 9.05 24.26
N ASN A 201 -11.25 8.04 24.16
CA ASN A 201 -12.16 7.60 25.20
C ASN A 201 -11.53 6.52 26.12
N LYS A 202 -10.20 6.35 26.08
CA LYS A 202 -9.42 5.38 26.87
C LYS A 202 -9.79 3.91 26.60
N LYS A 203 -10.39 3.61 25.46
CA LYS A 203 -10.74 2.26 24.98
C LYS A 203 -9.84 1.89 23.79
N MET A 204 -9.50 0.60 23.66
CA MET A 204 -8.75 0.07 22.52
C MET A 204 -7.43 0.82 22.25
N VAL A 205 -6.70 1.16 23.30
CA VAL A 205 -5.49 1.98 23.21
C VAL A 205 -4.37 1.21 22.52
N GLY A 206 -4.21 -0.08 22.79
CA GLY A 206 -3.20 -0.91 22.12
C GLY A 206 -3.46 -1.01 20.60
N ASN A 207 -4.71 -1.20 20.18
CA ASN A 207 -5.09 -1.11 18.78
C ASN A 207 -4.70 0.25 18.18
N ALA A 208 -4.99 1.35 18.87
CA ALA A 208 -4.65 2.68 18.37
C ALA A 208 -3.12 2.91 18.29
N ASP A 209 -2.34 2.32 19.16
CA ASP A 209 -0.88 2.39 19.11
C ASP A 209 -0.32 1.62 17.89
N ILE A 210 -0.89 0.46 17.55
CA ILE A 210 -0.58 -0.25 16.30
C ILE A 210 -0.96 0.62 15.09
N ILE A 211 -2.20 1.15 15.07
CA ILE A 211 -2.66 2.02 13.96
C ILE A 211 -1.80 3.28 13.82
N LYS A 212 -1.23 3.80 14.90
CA LYS A 212 -0.30 4.92 14.86
C LYS A 212 1.01 4.58 14.14
N LEU A 213 1.52 3.36 14.32
CA LEU A 213 2.70 2.88 13.61
C LEU A 213 2.38 2.67 12.13
N ILE A 214 1.27 2.01 11.81
CA ILE A 214 0.77 1.87 10.43
C ILE A 214 0.63 3.24 9.77
N LYS A 215 -0.08 4.18 10.40
CA LYS A 215 -0.26 5.55 9.86
C LYS A 215 1.07 6.26 9.56
N ARG A 216 2.11 6.03 10.36
CA ARG A 216 3.45 6.60 10.12
C ARG A 216 4.04 6.07 8.83
N ASP A 217 3.89 4.76 8.60
CA ASP A 217 4.40 4.09 7.41
C ASP A 217 3.59 4.51 6.17
N GLU A 218 2.26 4.63 6.28
CA GLU A 218 1.38 5.13 5.19
C GLU A 218 1.74 6.55 4.74
N ALA A 219 2.28 7.37 5.62
CA ALA A 219 2.78 8.69 5.22
C ALA A 219 3.99 8.60 4.27
N LEU A 220 4.83 7.56 4.39
CA LEU A 220 5.93 7.29 3.46
C LEU A 220 5.43 6.64 2.17
N HIS A 221 4.45 5.74 2.26
CA HIS A 221 3.78 5.13 1.10
C HIS A 221 3.10 6.19 0.22
N LEU A 222 2.42 7.14 0.84
CA LEU A 222 1.85 8.30 0.15
C LEU A 222 2.95 9.15 -0.50
N ALA A 223 4.07 9.39 0.18
CA ALA A 223 5.18 10.12 -0.40
C ALA A 223 5.79 9.40 -1.61
N ASN A 224 5.88 8.04 -1.58
CA ASN A 224 6.32 7.24 -2.71
C ASN A 224 5.45 7.48 -3.94
N THR A 225 4.13 7.34 -3.82
CA THR A 225 3.20 7.54 -4.95
C THR A 225 3.24 8.97 -5.46
N GLN A 226 3.32 9.97 -4.58
CA GLN A 226 3.41 11.38 -4.97
C GLN A 226 4.70 11.68 -5.75
N GLN A 227 5.84 11.10 -5.35
CA GLN A 227 7.10 11.27 -6.08
C GLN A 227 7.08 10.55 -7.43
N ILE A 228 6.51 9.34 -7.49
CA ILE A 228 6.30 8.63 -8.76
C ILE A 228 5.48 9.51 -9.71
N LEU A 229 4.31 9.98 -9.29
CA LEU A 229 3.43 10.82 -10.11
C LEU A 229 4.11 12.11 -10.54
N LYS A 230 4.84 12.79 -9.63
CA LYS A 230 5.59 14.01 -9.95
C LYS A 230 6.62 13.75 -11.04
N ILE A 231 7.40 12.67 -10.96
CA ILE A 231 8.42 12.34 -11.95
C ILE A 231 7.75 11.98 -13.29
N LEU A 232 6.67 11.19 -13.28
CA LEU A 232 5.93 10.86 -14.51
C LEU A 232 5.34 12.09 -15.20
N HIS A 233 4.99 13.15 -14.46
CA HIS A 233 4.53 14.41 -15.02
C HIS A 233 5.64 15.28 -15.62
N THR A 234 6.85 15.15 -15.12
CA THR A 234 8.00 16.01 -15.49
C THR A 234 8.96 15.33 -16.45
N GLU A 235 9.05 14.00 -16.43
CA GLU A 235 9.83 13.28 -17.43
C GLU A 235 9.13 13.35 -18.79
N GLU A 236 9.83 13.87 -19.78
CA GLU A 236 9.44 13.79 -21.20
C GLU A 236 9.61 12.36 -21.75
N SER A 237 9.30 11.35 -20.94
CA SER A 237 9.25 9.98 -21.43
C SER A 237 7.97 9.82 -22.24
N GLU A 238 8.13 9.33 -23.47
CA GLU A 238 7.07 9.15 -24.48
C GLU A 238 5.72 8.72 -23.91
N GLY A 239 4.81 9.67 -23.80
CA GLY A 239 3.40 9.43 -23.55
C GLY A 239 2.93 9.52 -22.09
N PHE A 240 3.77 9.51 -21.04
CA PHE A 240 3.28 9.66 -19.65
C PHE A 240 2.71 11.06 -19.37
N VAL A 241 3.37 12.13 -19.85
CA VAL A 241 2.86 13.51 -19.72
C VAL A 241 1.51 13.68 -20.43
N ASN A 242 1.37 13.11 -21.61
CA ASN A 242 0.11 13.17 -22.37
C ASN A 242 -0.97 12.32 -21.67
N THR A 243 -0.62 11.17 -21.13
CA THR A 243 -1.51 10.31 -20.35
C THR A 243 -2.01 11.03 -19.10
N ALA A 244 -1.10 11.66 -18.34
CA ALA A 244 -1.46 12.43 -17.15
C ALA A 244 -2.47 13.54 -17.48
N LYS A 245 -2.26 14.29 -18.55
CA LYS A 245 -3.19 15.34 -19.01
C LYS A 245 -4.57 14.79 -19.39
N GLN A 246 -4.62 13.62 -20.05
CA GLN A 246 -5.88 12.97 -20.44
C GLN A 246 -6.65 12.41 -19.23
N CYS A 247 -5.96 11.98 -18.18
CA CYS A 247 -6.60 11.46 -16.95
C CYS A 247 -7.07 12.57 -16.01
N GLN A 248 -6.64 13.82 -16.20
CA GLN A 248 -7.09 14.98 -15.40
C GLN A 248 -8.29 15.70 -16.03
N SER A 249 -8.66 15.42 -17.28
CA SER A 249 -9.84 15.94 -17.96
C SER A 249 -11.08 15.07 -17.73
#